data_8de40971f82e467346793919345c4dcc
#
_entry.id   8de40971f82e467346793919345c4dcc
#
_cell.length_a   1.000
_cell.length_b   1.000
_cell.length_c   1.000
_cell.angle_alpha   90.00
_cell.angle_beta   90.00
_cell.angle_gamma   90.00
#
_symmetry.space_group_name_H-M   'P 1'
#
loop_
_entity.id
_entity.type
_entity.pdbx_description
1 polymer ?
#
loop_
_entity_poly.entity_id
_entity_poly.type
_entity_poly.pdbx_seq_one_letter_code
_entity_poly.pdbx_strand_id
1 'polypeptide(L)'
;MKKFFRSKYVLITSLIQPALWLAIYGLSMSGSLDLINAGTSLRPGFVSVDYLTFMAAGVVSLTILFTCLYSGTYVQFDMQFGLMKEMVASPIKRSHILLGLSLSGLTKALIQTIIILGFGLILGVRYFIGFTIFNTIFSVLGIFLFVVLFSMGLMFLALTLGITIEGHDSIQSVITLLTLPLFFASNALYQMNSLPIAIQIASRFNPLSYFINGMRYFSIGQKFYSMGTYYEFGTTDMLFSLAVISIFTIAMYLLAMRAIKRAKMI
;
A
#
# COMPACT_ATOMS: atom_id res chain seq x y z
N MET A 1 11.73 0.30 -16.47
CA MET A 1 11.56 -1.13 -16.28
C MET A 1 12.85 -1.92 -16.37
N LYS A 2 13.53 -1.99 -17.53
CA LYS A 2 14.79 -2.74 -17.67
C LYS A 2 15.87 -2.38 -16.63
N LYS A 3 15.97 -1.11 -16.24
CA LYS A 3 16.94 -0.63 -15.23
C LYS A 3 16.65 -1.19 -13.82
N PHE A 4 15.38 -1.36 -13.43
CA PHE A 4 14.99 -1.92 -12.14
C PHE A 4 15.35 -3.41 -12.01
N PHE A 5 15.01 -4.21 -13.02
CA PHE A 5 15.35 -5.65 -13.03
C PHE A 5 16.86 -5.90 -13.19
N ARG A 6 17.58 -4.99 -13.84
CA ARG A 6 19.03 -5.08 -14.04
C ARG A 6 19.82 -4.73 -12.78
N SER A 7 19.23 -3.95 -11.85
CA SER A 7 19.84 -3.58 -10.58
C SER A 7 19.31 -4.48 -9.46
N LYS A 8 19.95 -5.63 -9.26
CA LYS A 8 19.64 -6.58 -8.17
C LYS A 8 19.64 -5.88 -6.78
N TYR A 9 20.55 -4.93 -6.59
CA TYR A 9 20.68 -4.17 -5.34
C TYR A 9 19.41 -3.35 -5.03
N VAL A 10 18.85 -2.63 -6.00
CA VAL A 10 17.64 -1.83 -5.80
C VAL A 10 16.44 -2.70 -5.45
N LEU A 11 16.32 -3.88 -6.06
CA LEU A 11 15.24 -4.80 -5.76
C LEU A 11 15.40 -5.38 -4.34
N ILE A 12 16.60 -5.84 -4.00
CA ILE A 12 16.89 -6.41 -2.67
C ILE A 12 16.66 -5.36 -1.58
N THR A 13 17.22 -4.16 -1.71
CA THR A 13 17.10 -3.11 -0.68
C THR A 13 15.66 -2.65 -0.49
N SER A 14 14.85 -2.60 -1.54
CA SER A 14 13.44 -2.22 -1.44
C SER A 14 12.56 -3.27 -0.75
N LEU A 15 13.01 -4.53 -0.70
CA LEU A 15 12.30 -5.64 -0.04
C LEU A 15 12.78 -5.92 1.37
N ILE A 16 14.05 -5.59 1.68
CA ILE A 16 14.64 -5.86 3.00
C ILE A 16 13.82 -5.19 4.11
N GLN A 17 13.48 -3.92 3.96
CA GLN A 17 12.76 -3.18 4.99
C GLN A 17 11.38 -3.78 5.31
N PRO A 18 10.47 -4.04 4.35
CA PRO A 18 9.21 -4.73 4.62
C PRO A 18 9.39 -6.16 5.16
N ALA A 19 10.37 -6.89 4.63
CA ALA A 19 10.67 -8.25 5.11
C ALA A 19 11.13 -8.25 6.58
N LEU A 20 11.97 -7.30 6.98
CA LEU A 20 12.39 -7.13 8.38
C LEU A 20 11.22 -6.76 9.29
N TRP A 21 10.31 -5.88 8.83
CA TRP A 21 9.10 -5.56 9.57
C TRP A 21 8.26 -6.82 9.82
N LEU A 22 8.06 -7.65 8.80
CA LEU A 22 7.28 -8.87 8.95
C LEU A 22 8.01 -9.93 9.79
N ALA A 23 9.31 -10.15 9.52
CA ALA A 23 10.07 -11.19 10.20
C ALA A 23 10.40 -10.81 11.64
N ILE A 24 10.97 -9.63 11.89
CA ILE A 24 11.43 -9.28 13.23
C ILE A 24 10.25 -8.79 14.08
N TYR A 25 9.56 -7.74 13.62
CA TYR A 25 8.49 -7.15 14.40
C TYR A 25 7.26 -8.07 14.47
N GLY A 26 6.86 -8.67 13.34
CA GLY A 26 5.71 -9.57 13.27
C GLY A 26 5.89 -10.80 14.17
N LEU A 27 7.02 -11.51 14.09
CA LEU A 27 7.27 -12.69 14.91
C LEU A 27 7.49 -12.35 16.39
N SER A 28 8.19 -11.25 16.70
CA SER A 28 8.42 -10.84 18.09
C SER A 28 7.11 -10.46 18.80
N MET A 29 6.21 -9.75 18.10
CA MET A 29 4.93 -9.35 18.68
C MET A 29 3.92 -10.48 18.70
N SER A 30 3.99 -11.43 17.75
CA SER A 30 3.11 -12.61 17.70
C SER A 30 3.19 -13.39 19.01
N GLY A 31 4.40 -13.67 19.51
CA GLY A 31 4.57 -14.39 20.77
C GLY A 31 3.84 -13.80 21.98
N SER A 32 3.73 -12.48 22.05
CA SER A 32 3.07 -11.79 23.16
C SER A 32 1.56 -11.56 22.90
N LEU A 33 1.20 -11.16 21.67
CA LEU A 33 -0.18 -10.78 21.34
C LEU A 33 -1.08 -11.99 21.10
N ASP A 34 -0.53 -13.12 20.64
CA ASP A 34 -1.31 -14.33 20.41
C ASP A 34 -1.70 -15.03 21.72
N LEU A 35 -1.00 -14.76 22.84
CA LEU A 35 -1.42 -15.19 24.18
C LEU A 35 -2.79 -14.61 24.56
N ILE A 36 -3.14 -13.41 24.06
CA ILE A 36 -4.45 -12.79 24.29
C ILE A 36 -5.55 -13.59 23.59
N ASN A 37 -5.23 -14.26 22.50
CA ASN A 37 -6.17 -15.12 21.76
C ASN A 37 -6.30 -16.51 22.42
N ALA A 38 -5.32 -16.93 23.22
CA ALA A 38 -5.30 -18.23 23.85
C ALA A 38 -6.40 -18.35 24.92
N GLY A 39 -7.19 -19.40 24.83
CA GLY A 39 -8.27 -19.67 25.81
C GLY A 39 -9.57 -18.89 25.58
N THR A 40 -9.68 -18.07 24.54
CA THR A 40 -10.92 -17.38 24.22
C THR A 40 -11.87 -18.30 23.46
N SER A 41 -13.08 -18.48 23.99
CA SER A 41 -14.16 -19.15 23.26
C SER A 41 -14.63 -18.26 22.10
N LEU A 42 -14.35 -18.68 20.88
CA LEU A 42 -14.73 -17.91 19.69
C LEU A 42 -16.23 -17.89 19.48
N ARG A 43 -16.76 -16.76 19.03
CA ARG A 43 -18.16 -16.69 18.57
C ARG A 43 -18.34 -17.56 17.33
N PRO A 44 -19.50 -18.19 17.14
CA PRO A 44 -19.78 -18.99 15.94
C PRO A 44 -19.53 -18.20 14.66
N GLY A 45 -18.82 -18.81 13.72
CA GLY A 45 -18.50 -18.20 12.42
C GLY A 45 -17.26 -17.29 12.40
N PHE A 46 -16.54 -17.14 13.53
CA PHE A 46 -15.25 -16.42 13.59
C PHE A 46 -14.07 -17.37 13.54
N VAL A 47 -13.01 -16.94 12.89
CA VAL A 47 -11.73 -17.65 12.81
C VAL A 47 -10.70 -16.90 13.65
N SER A 48 -9.92 -17.62 14.48
CA SER A 48 -8.78 -17.02 15.20
C SER A 48 -7.62 -16.78 14.24
N VAL A 49 -7.10 -15.56 14.27
CA VAL A 49 -6.00 -15.11 13.41
C VAL A 49 -4.86 -14.60 14.30
N ASP A 50 -3.67 -15.13 14.06
CA ASP A 50 -2.45 -14.70 14.72
C ASP A 50 -2.05 -13.27 14.29
N TYR A 51 -1.27 -12.62 15.14
CA TYR A 51 -0.81 -11.24 14.89
C TYR A 51 -0.02 -11.12 13.58
N LEU A 52 0.81 -12.12 13.28
CA LEU A 52 1.61 -12.14 12.05
C LEU A 52 0.74 -12.07 10.80
N THR A 53 -0.34 -12.85 10.76
CA THR A 53 -1.32 -12.83 9.66
C THR A 53 -2.09 -11.51 9.59
N PHE A 54 -2.49 -10.95 10.74
CA PHE A 54 -3.13 -9.64 10.81
C PHE A 54 -2.24 -8.52 10.27
N MET A 55 -0.95 -8.53 10.63
CA MET A 55 0.03 -7.53 10.26
C MET A 55 0.45 -7.63 8.78
N ALA A 56 0.37 -8.81 8.17
CA ALA A 56 0.85 -9.04 6.80
C ALA A 56 0.21 -8.07 5.79
N ALA A 57 -1.09 -7.79 5.90
CA ALA A 57 -1.78 -6.80 5.07
C ALA A 57 -1.21 -5.38 5.26
N GLY A 58 -0.84 -5.03 6.50
CA GLY A 58 -0.19 -3.76 6.82
C GLY A 58 1.20 -3.65 6.20
N VAL A 59 2.00 -4.72 6.23
CA VAL A 59 3.35 -4.74 5.63
C VAL A 59 3.30 -4.64 4.10
N VAL A 60 2.33 -5.29 3.45
CA VAL A 60 2.09 -5.09 2.01
C VAL A 60 1.77 -3.64 1.72
N SER A 61 0.92 -3.01 2.54
CA SER A 61 0.56 -1.59 2.36
C SER A 61 1.76 -0.67 2.52
N LEU A 62 2.64 -0.93 3.50
CA LEU A 62 3.90 -0.21 3.70
C LEU A 62 4.82 -0.33 2.48
N THR A 63 4.95 -1.54 1.93
CA THR A 63 5.77 -1.80 0.74
C THR A 63 5.30 -0.95 -0.45
N ILE A 64 4.00 -0.92 -0.70
CA ILE A 64 3.40 -0.13 -1.78
C ILE A 64 3.58 1.37 -1.53
N LEU A 65 3.34 1.81 -0.30
CA LEU A 65 3.47 3.21 0.11
C LEU A 65 4.88 3.73 -0.18
N PHE A 66 5.91 3.03 0.31
CA PHE A 66 7.30 3.39 0.05
C PHE A 66 7.64 3.35 -1.43
N THR A 67 7.34 2.26 -2.12
CA THR A 67 7.70 2.09 -3.53
C THR A 67 7.08 3.15 -4.42
N CYS A 68 5.81 3.46 -4.21
CA CYS A 68 5.11 4.44 -5.02
C CYS A 68 5.53 5.87 -4.68
N LEU A 69 5.57 6.27 -3.42
CA LEU A 69 5.92 7.64 -3.03
C LEU A 69 7.37 7.99 -3.39
N TYR A 70 8.33 7.09 -3.12
CA TYR A 70 9.71 7.31 -3.49
C TYR A 70 9.94 7.32 -5.02
N SER A 71 8.98 6.86 -5.82
CA SER A 71 9.03 7.05 -7.26
C SER A 71 8.96 8.53 -7.68
N GLY A 72 8.44 9.42 -6.82
CA GLY A 72 8.46 10.87 -7.04
C GLY A 72 9.89 11.46 -7.15
N THR A 73 10.84 10.89 -6.40
CA THR A 73 12.26 11.34 -6.48
C THR A 73 12.86 11.05 -7.84
N TYR A 74 12.49 9.94 -8.48
CA TYR A 74 12.95 9.64 -9.85
C TYR A 74 12.38 10.63 -10.87
N VAL A 75 11.14 11.07 -10.69
CA VAL A 75 10.53 12.10 -11.54
C VAL A 75 11.23 13.42 -11.39
N GLN A 76 11.63 13.78 -10.18
CA GLN A 76 12.44 14.98 -9.92
C GLN A 76 13.81 14.90 -10.61
N PHE A 77 14.46 13.75 -10.60
CA PHE A 77 15.68 13.54 -11.38
C PHE A 77 15.43 13.72 -12.90
N ASP A 78 14.35 13.12 -13.42
CA ASP A 78 14.00 13.27 -14.85
C ASP A 78 13.72 14.74 -15.21
N MET A 79 13.20 15.54 -14.27
CA MET A 79 13.03 16.99 -14.44
C MET A 79 14.39 17.71 -14.47
N GLN A 80 15.28 17.43 -13.52
CA GLN A 80 16.59 18.08 -13.40
C GLN A 80 17.49 17.79 -14.60
N PHE A 81 17.47 16.57 -15.12
CA PHE A 81 18.29 16.17 -16.27
C PHE A 81 17.62 16.47 -17.62
N GLY A 82 16.48 17.14 -17.65
CA GLY A 82 15.80 17.54 -18.87
C GLY A 82 15.05 16.43 -19.61
N LEU A 83 15.07 15.18 -19.12
CA LEU A 83 14.36 14.06 -19.74
C LEU A 83 12.86 14.30 -19.83
N MET A 84 12.27 14.96 -18.81
CA MET A 84 10.86 15.31 -18.83
C MET A 84 10.55 16.33 -19.94
N LYS A 85 11.45 17.27 -20.24
CA LYS A 85 11.29 18.23 -21.34
C LYS A 85 11.23 17.52 -22.68
N GLU A 86 12.11 16.56 -22.93
CA GLU A 86 12.09 15.74 -24.15
C GLU A 86 10.79 14.96 -24.30
N MET A 87 10.33 14.34 -23.20
CA MET A 87 9.05 13.61 -23.22
C MET A 87 7.86 14.51 -23.56
N VAL A 88 7.83 15.74 -23.04
CA VAL A 88 6.72 16.67 -23.29
C VAL A 88 6.85 17.36 -24.64
N ALA A 89 8.05 17.53 -25.19
CA ALA A 89 8.29 18.04 -26.56
C ALA A 89 7.84 17.03 -27.63
N SER A 90 7.72 15.75 -27.27
CA SER A 90 7.24 14.72 -28.19
C SER A 90 5.73 14.89 -28.48
N PRO A 91 5.19 14.45 -29.64
CA PRO A 91 3.78 14.60 -30.01
C PRO A 91 2.86 13.64 -29.24
N ILE A 92 3.18 13.36 -27.99
CA ILE A 92 2.44 12.44 -27.11
C ILE A 92 1.54 13.23 -26.15
N LYS A 93 0.28 12.78 -25.95
CA LYS A 93 -0.61 13.41 -24.97
C LYS A 93 -0.03 13.30 -23.56
N ARG A 94 -0.08 14.39 -22.80
CA ARG A 94 0.42 14.44 -21.40
C ARG A 94 -0.17 13.37 -20.48
N SER A 95 -1.42 12.95 -20.73
CA SER A 95 -2.05 11.84 -20.01
C SER A 95 -1.32 10.51 -20.24
N HIS A 96 -0.85 10.24 -21.45
CA HIS A 96 -0.09 9.02 -21.76
C HIS A 96 1.28 9.01 -21.09
N ILE A 97 1.92 10.17 -20.94
CA ILE A 97 3.18 10.30 -20.18
C ILE A 97 2.94 9.94 -18.72
N LEU A 98 1.91 10.52 -18.07
CA LEU A 98 1.56 10.21 -16.69
C LEU A 98 1.22 8.74 -16.49
N LEU A 99 0.40 8.15 -17.37
CA LEU A 99 0.04 6.74 -17.31
C LEU A 99 1.26 5.83 -17.51
N GLY A 100 2.15 6.15 -18.43
CA GLY A 100 3.38 5.39 -18.67
C GLY A 100 4.31 5.37 -17.46
N LEU A 101 4.50 6.51 -16.80
CA LEU A 101 5.30 6.62 -15.57
C LEU A 101 4.62 5.86 -14.42
N SER A 102 3.29 5.99 -14.27
CA SER A 102 2.52 5.31 -13.23
C SER A 102 2.53 3.79 -13.39
N LEU A 103 2.40 3.29 -14.62
CA LEU A 103 2.49 1.86 -14.93
C LEU A 103 3.86 1.27 -14.58
N SER A 104 4.92 2.06 -14.70
CA SER A 104 6.26 1.63 -14.28
C SER A 104 6.33 1.38 -12.76
N GLY A 105 5.76 2.27 -11.95
CA GLY A 105 5.69 2.12 -10.50
C GLY A 105 4.73 1.00 -10.08
N LEU A 106 3.55 0.92 -10.72
CA LEU A 106 2.57 -0.13 -10.50
C LEU A 106 3.18 -1.53 -10.68
N THR A 107 3.93 -1.75 -11.76
CA THR A 107 4.55 -3.06 -12.00
C THR A 107 5.55 -3.42 -10.90
N LYS A 108 6.33 -2.45 -10.39
CA LYS A 108 7.22 -2.67 -9.25
C LYS A 108 6.43 -3.05 -8.00
N ALA A 109 5.37 -2.29 -7.69
CA ALA A 109 4.51 -2.53 -6.54
C ALA A 109 3.85 -3.92 -6.59
N LEU A 110 3.36 -4.36 -7.76
CA LEU A 110 2.78 -5.69 -7.95
C LEU A 110 3.80 -6.81 -7.68
N ILE A 111 5.00 -6.70 -8.26
CA ILE A 111 6.05 -7.71 -8.08
C ILE A 111 6.46 -7.78 -6.60
N GLN A 112 6.65 -6.63 -5.95
CA GLN A 112 6.99 -6.59 -4.53
C GLN A 112 5.87 -7.14 -3.65
N THR A 113 4.61 -6.86 -3.97
CA THR A 113 3.46 -7.44 -3.26
C THR A 113 3.48 -8.97 -3.33
N ILE A 114 3.70 -9.54 -4.52
CA ILE A 114 3.78 -11.00 -4.70
C ILE A 114 4.93 -11.57 -3.86
N ILE A 115 6.10 -10.93 -3.87
CA ILE A 115 7.26 -11.39 -3.11
C ILE A 115 7.00 -11.33 -1.60
N ILE A 116 6.41 -10.24 -1.09
CA ILE A 116 6.11 -10.10 0.35
C ILE A 116 5.01 -11.06 0.79
N LEU A 117 3.97 -11.27 -0.03
CA LEU A 117 2.95 -12.28 0.27
C LEU A 117 3.57 -13.70 0.30
N GLY A 118 4.44 -14.03 -0.66
CA GLY A 118 5.18 -15.29 -0.67
C GLY A 118 6.12 -15.44 0.52
N PHE A 119 6.83 -14.38 0.91
CA PHE A 119 7.67 -14.36 2.11
C PHE A 119 6.84 -14.55 3.39
N GLY A 120 5.64 -13.94 3.46
CA GLY A 120 4.70 -14.16 4.54
C GLY A 120 4.30 -15.64 4.70
N LEU A 121 4.04 -16.33 3.59
CA LEU A 121 3.76 -17.78 3.61
C LEU A 121 4.92 -18.60 4.21
N ILE A 122 6.17 -18.25 3.88
CA ILE A 122 7.35 -18.90 4.44
C ILE A 122 7.46 -18.68 5.96
N LEU A 123 7.06 -17.50 6.44
CA LEU A 123 7.06 -17.16 7.87
C LEU A 123 5.85 -17.73 8.63
N GLY A 124 4.90 -18.39 7.96
CA GLY A 124 3.74 -19.01 8.60
C GLY A 124 2.47 -18.16 8.58
N VAL A 125 2.42 -17.07 7.80
CA VAL A 125 1.18 -16.29 7.60
C VAL A 125 0.10 -17.16 6.97
N ARG A 126 -1.09 -17.15 7.55
CA ARG A 126 -2.21 -17.99 7.12
C ARG A 126 -3.18 -17.16 6.27
N TYR A 127 -3.00 -17.21 4.96
CA TYR A 127 -3.94 -16.60 4.02
C TYR A 127 -5.08 -17.58 3.68
N PHE A 128 -6.24 -17.03 3.35
CA PHE A 128 -7.40 -17.75 2.81
C PHE A 128 -7.92 -18.88 3.74
N ILE A 129 -7.93 -18.65 5.05
CA ILE A 129 -8.35 -19.64 6.04
C ILE A 129 -9.82 -20.02 5.81
N GLY A 130 -10.08 -21.30 5.53
CA GLY A 130 -11.45 -21.81 5.32
C GLY A 130 -12.09 -21.44 3.98
N PHE A 131 -11.32 -20.88 3.03
CA PHE A 131 -11.85 -20.51 1.72
C PHE A 131 -11.97 -21.74 0.81
N THR A 132 -13.04 -21.77 0.00
CA THR A 132 -13.14 -22.68 -1.12
C THR A 132 -12.25 -22.21 -2.28
N ILE A 133 -11.91 -23.11 -3.23
CA ILE A 133 -11.08 -22.75 -4.38
C ILE A 133 -11.66 -21.54 -5.14
N PHE A 134 -12.98 -21.48 -5.33
CA PHE A 134 -13.64 -20.36 -6.01
C PHE A 134 -13.47 -19.05 -5.23
N ASN A 135 -13.68 -19.07 -3.91
CA ASN A 135 -13.48 -17.90 -3.05
C ASN A 135 -12.02 -17.45 -3.03
N THR A 136 -11.07 -18.37 -3.09
CA THR A 136 -9.64 -18.04 -3.15
C THR A 136 -9.31 -17.31 -4.46
N ILE A 137 -9.79 -17.78 -5.61
CA ILE A 137 -9.57 -17.11 -6.90
C ILE A 137 -10.17 -15.68 -6.87
N PHE A 138 -11.42 -15.56 -6.39
CA PHE A 138 -12.07 -14.26 -6.26
C PHE A 138 -11.29 -13.32 -5.33
N SER A 139 -10.77 -13.84 -4.22
CA SER A 139 -9.96 -13.08 -3.26
C SER A 139 -8.62 -12.62 -3.85
N VAL A 140 -7.95 -13.47 -4.60
CA VAL A 140 -6.70 -13.08 -5.30
C VAL A 140 -6.97 -11.96 -6.30
N LEU A 141 -8.06 -12.04 -7.07
CA LEU A 141 -8.47 -10.97 -7.99
C LEU A 141 -8.81 -9.68 -7.23
N GLY A 142 -9.48 -9.77 -6.08
CA GLY A 142 -9.78 -8.64 -5.21
C GLY A 142 -8.52 -7.97 -4.66
N ILE A 143 -7.57 -8.75 -4.15
CA ILE A 143 -6.25 -8.26 -3.72
C ILE A 143 -5.56 -7.50 -4.86
N PHE A 144 -5.52 -8.12 -6.05
CA PHE A 144 -4.91 -7.52 -7.23
C PHE A 144 -5.57 -6.18 -7.59
N LEU A 145 -6.91 -6.12 -7.59
CA LEU A 145 -7.66 -4.89 -7.88
C LEU A 145 -7.33 -3.77 -6.88
N PHE A 146 -7.32 -4.08 -5.57
CA PHE A 146 -6.97 -3.11 -4.53
C PHE A 146 -5.53 -2.61 -4.68
N VAL A 147 -4.58 -3.51 -4.94
CA VAL A 147 -3.17 -3.15 -5.19
C VAL A 147 -3.02 -2.25 -6.40
N VAL A 148 -3.70 -2.56 -7.51
CA VAL A 148 -3.65 -1.73 -8.73
C VAL A 148 -4.19 -0.34 -8.47
N LEU A 149 -5.39 -0.22 -7.92
CA LEU A 149 -6.03 1.08 -7.67
C LEU A 149 -5.21 1.93 -6.70
N PHE A 150 -4.82 1.37 -5.57
CA PHE A 150 -4.09 2.11 -4.55
C PHE A 150 -2.69 2.54 -5.03
N SER A 151 -1.97 1.64 -5.69
CA SER A 151 -0.65 1.96 -6.26
C SER A 151 -0.74 3.05 -7.31
N MET A 152 -1.75 3.03 -8.18
CA MET A 152 -1.98 4.09 -9.17
C MET A 152 -2.24 5.44 -8.49
N GLY A 153 -3.08 5.47 -7.45
CA GLY A 153 -3.35 6.69 -6.69
C GLY A 153 -2.08 7.28 -6.06
N LEU A 154 -1.28 6.44 -5.40
CA LEU A 154 -0.01 6.86 -4.81
C LEU A 154 1.02 7.28 -5.87
N MET A 155 1.05 6.63 -7.03
CA MET A 155 1.93 7.03 -8.13
C MET A 155 1.54 8.41 -8.68
N PHE A 156 0.25 8.71 -8.84
CA PHE A 156 -0.19 10.04 -9.26
C PHE A 156 0.14 11.11 -8.21
N LEU A 157 0.02 10.80 -6.92
CA LEU A 157 0.48 11.67 -5.85
C LEU A 157 2.00 11.93 -5.94
N ALA A 158 2.80 10.86 -6.08
CA ALA A 158 4.24 10.94 -6.22
C ALA A 158 4.68 11.75 -7.44
N LEU A 159 4.00 11.56 -8.59
CA LEU A 159 4.21 12.34 -9.80
C LEU A 159 3.91 13.82 -9.58
N THR A 160 2.79 14.12 -8.88
CA THR A 160 2.43 15.50 -8.53
C THR A 160 3.54 16.17 -7.71
N LEU A 161 4.01 15.49 -6.66
CA LEU A 161 5.09 15.99 -5.80
C LEU A 161 6.39 16.16 -6.59
N GLY A 162 6.77 15.17 -7.41
CA GLY A 162 7.99 15.20 -8.23
C GLY A 162 8.02 16.31 -9.26
N ILE A 163 6.85 16.71 -9.78
CA ILE A 163 6.73 17.80 -10.75
C ILE A 163 6.69 19.18 -10.07
N THR A 164 6.10 19.27 -8.86
CA THR A 164 5.84 20.56 -8.22
C THR A 164 6.93 20.99 -7.24
N ILE A 165 7.65 20.05 -6.66
CA ILE A 165 8.68 20.35 -5.66
C ILE A 165 10.06 20.42 -6.35
N GLU A 166 10.74 21.53 -6.17
CA GLU A 166 12.10 21.71 -6.67
C GLU A 166 13.13 21.21 -5.66
N GLY A 167 14.16 20.53 -6.16
CA GLY A 167 15.26 19.99 -5.36
C GLY A 167 15.02 18.61 -4.81
N HIS A 168 16.07 17.77 -4.90
CA HIS A 168 16.02 16.36 -4.49
C HIS A 168 15.79 16.21 -2.99
N ASP A 169 16.47 17.03 -2.17
CA ASP A 169 16.37 16.96 -0.71
C ASP A 169 15.00 17.42 -0.21
N SER A 170 14.41 18.41 -0.90
CA SER A 170 13.08 18.92 -0.57
C SER A 170 12.00 17.86 -0.81
N ILE A 171 12.01 17.20 -1.96
CA ILE A 171 11.04 16.14 -2.25
C ILE A 171 11.21 14.94 -1.33
N GLN A 172 12.46 14.55 -1.02
CA GLN A 172 12.75 13.47 -0.08
C GLN A 172 12.18 13.76 1.31
N SER A 173 12.35 14.99 1.80
CA SER A 173 11.82 15.44 3.08
C SER A 173 10.30 15.40 3.11
N VAL A 174 9.64 15.88 2.05
CA VAL A 174 8.16 15.84 1.94
C VAL A 174 7.63 14.42 1.87
N ILE A 175 8.26 13.53 1.09
CA ILE A 175 7.88 12.12 1.02
C ILE A 175 7.99 11.46 2.39
N THR A 176 9.09 11.69 3.10
CA THR A 176 9.29 11.14 4.46
C THR A 176 8.25 11.68 5.43
N LEU A 177 7.97 13.00 5.39
CA LEU A 177 6.96 13.64 6.21
C LEU A 177 5.55 13.10 5.96
N LEU A 178 5.21 12.73 4.73
CA LEU A 178 3.92 12.14 4.36
C LEU A 178 3.84 10.66 4.72
N THR A 179 4.91 9.91 4.49
CA THR A 179 4.91 8.44 4.62
C THR A 179 4.68 8.01 6.07
N LEU A 180 5.38 8.62 7.04
CA LEU A 180 5.29 8.23 8.44
C LEU A 180 3.89 8.46 9.03
N PRO A 181 3.27 9.65 8.91
CA PRO A 181 1.91 9.86 9.39
C PRO A 181 0.87 8.97 8.69
N LEU A 182 0.98 8.79 7.37
CA LEU A 182 0.07 7.91 6.64
C LEU A 182 0.14 6.47 7.17
N PHE A 183 1.34 5.96 7.45
CA PHE A 183 1.52 4.61 7.96
C PHE A 183 1.06 4.47 9.40
N PHE A 184 1.55 5.32 10.31
CA PHE A 184 1.24 5.20 11.74
C PHE A 184 -0.19 5.63 12.10
N ALA A 185 -0.81 6.54 11.34
CA ALA A 185 -2.23 6.86 11.48
C ALA A 185 -3.14 5.92 10.67
N SER A 186 -2.66 4.73 10.32
CA SER A 186 -3.46 3.67 9.71
C SER A 186 -3.66 2.53 10.71
N ASN A 187 -4.51 1.58 10.34
CA ASN A 187 -4.70 0.33 11.09
C ASN A 187 -3.73 -0.79 10.69
N ALA A 188 -2.54 -0.43 10.17
CA ALA A 188 -1.57 -1.40 9.67
C ALA A 188 -1.04 -2.35 10.75
N LEU A 189 -0.64 -1.78 11.88
CA LEU A 189 0.05 -2.50 12.97
C LEU A 189 -0.84 -2.71 14.20
N TYR A 190 -1.84 -1.85 14.39
CA TYR A 190 -2.61 -1.77 15.63
C TYR A 190 -4.11 -1.93 15.37
N GLN A 191 -4.80 -2.27 16.44
CA GLN A 191 -6.26 -2.15 16.47
C GLN A 191 -6.62 -0.66 16.52
N MET A 192 -7.55 -0.24 15.67
CA MET A 192 -7.98 1.16 15.63
C MET A 192 -8.55 1.64 16.97
N ASN A 193 -9.31 0.78 17.64
CA ASN A 193 -9.97 1.12 18.90
C ASN A 193 -9.01 1.33 20.09
N SER A 194 -7.78 0.84 20.02
CA SER A 194 -6.76 1.02 21.07
C SER A 194 -5.95 2.32 20.92
N LEU A 195 -6.15 3.05 19.82
CA LEU A 195 -5.43 4.30 19.56
C LEU A 195 -6.16 5.52 20.17
N PRO A 196 -5.43 6.62 20.48
CA PRO A 196 -6.05 7.88 20.86
C PRO A 196 -7.06 8.38 19.84
N ILE A 197 -8.13 9.03 20.28
CA ILE A 197 -9.26 9.44 19.43
C ILE A 197 -8.83 10.31 18.24
N ALA A 198 -7.81 11.15 18.42
CA ALA A 198 -7.24 11.98 17.35
C ALA A 198 -6.68 11.14 16.20
N ILE A 199 -5.99 10.03 16.52
CA ILE A 199 -5.45 9.12 15.50
C ILE A 199 -6.58 8.31 14.86
N GLN A 200 -7.59 7.91 15.61
CA GLN A 200 -8.78 7.25 15.05
C GLN A 200 -9.49 8.13 14.02
N ILE A 201 -9.64 9.43 14.31
CA ILE A 201 -10.22 10.39 13.37
C ILE A 201 -9.33 10.54 12.13
N ALA A 202 -8.01 10.71 12.31
CA ALA A 202 -7.06 10.80 11.20
C ALA A 202 -7.10 9.56 10.29
N SER A 203 -7.24 8.37 10.87
CA SER A 203 -7.35 7.12 10.13
C SER A 203 -8.58 7.02 9.24
N ARG A 204 -9.70 7.67 9.62
CA ARG A 204 -10.91 7.71 8.79
C ARG A 204 -10.73 8.47 7.49
N PHE A 205 -9.79 9.43 7.46
CA PHE A 205 -9.44 10.17 6.25
C PHE A 205 -8.25 9.56 5.50
N ASN A 206 -7.62 8.54 6.06
CA ASN A 206 -6.43 7.93 5.51
C ASN A 206 -6.78 6.85 4.47
N PRO A 207 -6.46 7.02 3.18
CA PRO A 207 -6.77 6.03 2.16
C PRO A 207 -6.04 4.70 2.39
N LEU A 208 -4.91 4.72 3.11
CA LEU A 208 -4.16 3.51 3.46
C LEU A 208 -4.98 2.58 4.36
N SER A 209 -5.79 3.12 5.29
CA SER A 209 -6.65 2.31 6.17
C SER A 209 -7.68 1.52 5.38
N TYR A 210 -8.27 2.12 4.36
CA TYR A 210 -9.24 1.45 3.48
C TYR A 210 -8.59 0.40 2.59
N PHE A 211 -7.37 0.67 2.13
CA PHE A 211 -6.58 -0.33 1.40
C PHE A 211 -6.32 -1.56 2.29
N ILE A 212 -5.88 -1.37 3.54
CA ILE A 212 -5.59 -2.45 4.48
C ILE A 212 -6.87 -3.24 4.81
N ASN A 213 -8.01 -2.57 5.00
CA ASN A 213 -9.30 -3.23 5.23
C ASN A 213 -9.68 -4.12 4.05
N GLY A 214 -9.55 -3.63 2.81
CA GLY A 214 -9.78 -4.43 1.61
C GLY A 214 -8.82 -5.62 1.51
N MET A 215 -7.54 -5.41 1.80
CA MET A 215 -6.55 -6.49 1.84
C MET A 215 -6.91 -7.57 2.86
N ARG A 216 -7.33 -7.18 4.08
CA ARG A 216 -7.77 -8.14 5.12
C ARG A 216 -9.04 -8.88 4.73
N TYR A 217 -10.02 -8.18 4.16
CA TYR A 217 -11.25 -8.79 3.68
C TYR A 217 -10.95 -9.95 2.71
N PHE A 218 -10.05 -9.74 1.76
CA PHE A 218 -9.72 -10.73 0.74
C PHE A 218 -8.67 -11.75 1.21
N SER A 219 -7.73 -11.41 2.08
CA SER A 219 -6.66 -12.32 2.49
C SER A 219 -7.00 -13.18 3.70
N ILE A 220 -7.79 -12.64 4.65
CA ILE A 220 -8.14 -13.31 5.91
C ILE A 220 -9.60 -13.78 5.89
N GLY A 221 -10.51 -12.90 5.44
CA GLY A 221 -11.94 -13.17 5.38
C GLY A 221 -12.79 -12.11 6.06
N GLN A 222 -14.11 -12.35 6.08
CA GLN A 222 -15.09 -11.39 6.55
C GLN A 222 -15.17 -11.30 8.09
N LYS A 223 -14.96 -12.41 8.79
CA LYS A 223 -15.13 -12.52 10.23
C LYS A 223 -13.94 -13.20 10.87
N PHE A 224 -13.17 -12.44 11.62
CA PHE A 224 -12.04 -13.00 12.34
C PHE A 224 -11.84 -12.33 13.70
N TYR A 225 -11.15 -13.03 14.57
CA TYR A 225 -10.75 -12.58 15.89
C TYR A 225 -9.24 -12.47 15.97
N SER A 226 -8.73 -11.34 16.39
CA SER A 226 -7.30 -11.13 16.59
C SER A 226 -7.05 -10.10 17.69
N MET A 227 -6.03 -10.31 18.49
CA MET A 227 -5.60 -9.40 19.56
C MET A 227 -6.74 -8.98 20.51
N GLY A 228 -7.63 -9.88 20.88
CA GLY A 228 -8.75 -9.58 21.80
C GLY A 228 -9.96 -8.89 21.16
N THR A 229 -9.97 -8.65 19.84
CA THR A 229 -11.04 -7.92 19.15
C THR A 229 -11.65 -8.76 18.02
N TYR A 230 -12.99 -8.67 17.90
CA TYR A 230 -13.74 -9.24 16.80
C TYR A 230 -13.80 -8.26 15.64
N TYR A 231 -13.39 -8.69 14.47
CA TYR A 231 -13.45 -7.94 13.21
C TYR A 231 -14.54 -8.52 12.32
N GLU A 232 -15.46 -7.67 11.92
CA GLU A 232 -16.50 -8.01 10.94
C GLU A 232 -16.40 -7.04 9.77
N PHE A 233 -16.06 -7.56 8.61
CA PHE A 233 -16.03 -6.82 7.36
C PHE A 233 -17.19 -7.26 6.47
N GLY A 234 -18.22 -6.45 6.37
CA GLY A 234 -19.32 -6.69 5.44
C GLY A 234 -18.90 -6.43 3.98
N THR A 235 -19.70 -6.93 3.06
CA THR A 235 -19.54 -6.57 1.62
C THR A 235 -19.70 -5.07 1.39
N THR A 236 -20.53 -4.41 2.18
CA THR A 236 -20.71 -2.95 2.20
C THR A 236 -19.45 -2.21 2.60
N ASP A 237 -18.72 -2.70 3.62
CA ASP A 237 -17.46 -2.09 4.08
C ASP A 237 -16.35 -2.24 3.03
N MET A 238 -16.32 -3.38 2.34
CA MET A 238 -15.40 -3.64 1.23
C MET A 238 -15.72 -2.71 0.05
N LEU A 239 -16.99 -2.57 -0.34
CA LEU A 239 -17.39 -1.66 -1.42
C LEU A 239 -17.12 -0.21 -1.06
N PHE A 240 -17.35 0.19 0.20
CA PHE A 240 -17.01 1.52 0.69
C PHE A 240 -15.49 1.78 0.62
N SER A 241 -14.68 0.80 1.05
CA SER A 241 -13.22 0.88 0.94
C SER A 241 -12.77 1.02 -0.51
N LEU A 242 -13.36 0.26 -1.43
CA LEU A 242 -13.09 0.35 -2.86
C LEU A 242 -13.46 1.73 -3.42
N ALA A 243 -14.62 2.26 -3.03
CA ALA A 243 -15.07 3.59 -3.45
C ALA A 243 -14.11 4.69 -2.98
N VAL A 244 -13.68 4.66 -1.71
CA VAL A 244 -12.73 5.65 -1.16
C VAL A 244 -11.40 5.60 -1.91
N ILE A 245 -10.85 4.42 -2.17
CA ILE A 245 -9.59 4.27 -2.92
C ILE A 245 -9.75 4.75 -4.37
N SER A 246 -10.89 4.45 -4.99
CA SER A 246 -11.16 4.91 -6.37
C SER A 246 -11.27 6.43 -6.44
N ILE A 247 -11.98 7.06 -5.50
CA ILE A 247 -12.07 8.53 -5.40
C ILE A 247 -10.68 9.14 -5.16
N PHE A 248 -9.89 8.55 -4.25
CA PHE A 248 -8.50 8.98 -4.01
C PHE A 248 -7.68 8.91 -5.29
N THR A 249 -7.74 7.80 -6.02
CA THR A 249 -6.98 7.60 -7.27
C THR A 249 -7.38 8.62 -8.34
N ILE A 250 -8.69 8.87 -8.51
CA ILE A 250 -9.19 9.87 -9.46
C ILE A 250 -8.75 11.28 -9.06
N ALA A 251 -8.86 11.62 -7.78
CA ALA A 251 -8.43 12.93 -7.28
C ALA A 251 -6.93 13.17 -7.52
N MET A 252 -6.08 12.17 -7.22
CA MET A 252 -4.65 12.25 -7.45
C MET A 252 -4.30 12.31 -8.94
N TYR A 253 -5.02 11.58 -9.81
CA TYR A 253 -4.87 11.70 -11.25
C TYR A 253 -5.16 13.12 -11.76
N LEU A 254 -6.24 13.74 -11.29
CA LEU A 254 -6.60 15.11 -11.67
C LEU A 254 -5.56 16.13 -11.19
N LEU A 255 -4.99 15.93 -9.99
CA LEU A 255 -3.90 16.75 -9.47
C LEU A 255 -2.63 16.59 -10.32
N ALA A 256 -2.24 15.36 -10.65
CA ALA A 256 -1.08 15.10 -11.51
C ALA A 256 -1.25 15.70 -12.91
N MET A 257 -2.45 15.62 -13.47
CA MET A 257 -2.79 16.27 -14.75
C MET A 257 -2.69 17.80 -14.68
N ARG A 258 -3.09 18.40 -13.56
CA ARG A 258 -2.91 19.84 -13.34
C ARG A 258 -1.45 20.22 -13.19
N ALA A 259 -0.69 19.42 -12.43
CA ALA A 259 0.75 19.65 -12.21
C ALA A 259 1.51 19.63 -13.54
N ILE A 260 1.33 18.59 -14.37
CA ILE A 260 2.04 18.48 -15.66
C ILE A 260 1.62 19.55 -16.68
N LYS A 261 0.36 20.06 -16.60
CA LYS A 261 -0.08 21.18 -17.46
C LYS A 261 0.50 22.52 -17.03
N ARG A 262 0.72 22.72 -15.73
CA ARG A 262 1.24 23.98 -15.16
C ARG A 262 2.76 24.01 -15.07
N ALA A 263 3.41 22.85 -15.13
CA ALA A 263 4.86 22.78 -15.15
C ALA A 263 5.38 23.67 -16.29
N LYS A 264 5.98 24.80 -15.89
CA LYS A 264 6.75 25.66 -16.82
C LYS A 264 8.00 24.86 -17.18
N MET A 265 7.92 24.15 -18.28
CA MET A 265 9.07 23.47 -18.84
C MET A 265 9.82 24.51 -19.68
N ILE A 266 10.56 25.36 -19.00
CA ILE A 266 11.48 26.33 -19.59
C ILE A 266 12.80 25.63 -19.89
#